data_2bf9a6b8294687f4615a8beff58030fc
#
_entry.id   2bf9a6b8294687f4615a8beff58030fc
#
_cell.length_a   1.000
_cell.length_b   1.000
_cell.length_c   1.000
_cell.angle_alpha   90.00
_cell.angle_beta   90.00
_cell.angle_gamma   90.00
#
_symmetry.space_group_name_H-M   'P 1'
#
loop_
_entity.id
_entity.type
_entity.pdbx_description
1 polymer ?
#
loop_
_entity_poly.entity_id
_entity_poly.type
_entity_poly.pdbx_seq_one_letter_code
_entity_poly.pdbx_strand_id
1 'polypeptide(L)'
;MRGKILIVEDYADWRELLSDLLQREGHHVKAVASLQDARNYMAETKDLDLAILDIRLVETDKTNEDGMRLMAEIRQHRSSTRVIMITGHGTMQTQRRAFREFQAFDFFRKEQFDSEEFRQGVHEAVEQAAQERKAHTENDYMRSHRYEMWQRKQS
;
A
#
# COMPACT_ATOMS: atom_id res chain seq x y z
N MET A 1 1.40 12.05 -11.13
CA MET A 1 0.71 12.21 -9.84
C MET A 1 1.64 11.81 -8.71
N ARG A 2 1.67 12.59 -7.66
CA ARG A 2 2.56 12.40 -6.51
C ARG A 2 1.84 11.65 -5.40
N GLY A 3 2.36 10.50 -5.01
CA GLY A 3 1.77 9.67 -3.98
C GLY A 3 2.59 9.61 -2.71
N LYS A 4 1.93 9.24 -1.62
CA LYS A 4 2.56 8.94 -0.34
C LYS A 4 2.71 7.42 -0.25
N ILE A 5 3.96 6.94 -0.22
CA ILE A 5 4.30 5.53 -0.37
C ILE A 5 5.13 5.05 0.80
N LEU A 6 4.74 3.92 1.37
CA LEU A 6 5.53 3.19 2.37
C LEU A 6 6.16 1.97 1.70
N ILE A 7 7.47 1.80 1.89
CA ILE A 7 8.18 0.59 1.47
C ILE A 7 8.61 -0.17 2.71
N VAL A 8 8.28 -1.45 2.79
CA VAL A 8 8.66 -2.33 3.89
C VAL A 8 9.49 -3.47 3.33
N GLU A 9 10.79 -3.37 3.49
CA GLU A 9 11.78 -4.27 2.91
C GLU A 9 12.99 -4.36 3.83
N ASP A 10 13.31 -5.56 4.33
CA ASP A 10 14.44 -5.73 5.25
C ASP A 10 15.80 -5.75 4.56
N TYR A 11 15.86 -6.08 3.27
CA TYR A 11 17.11 -6.09 2.51
C TYR A 11 17.46 -4.68 2.02
N ALA A 12 18.57 -4.14 2.53
CA ALA A 12 18.94 -2.73 2.32
C ALA A 12 19.07 -2.34 0.84
N ASP A 13 19.66 -3.21 0.01
CA ASP A 13 19.87 -2.90 -1.41
C ASP A 13 18.55 -2.73 -2.15
N TRP A 14 17.58 -3.61 -1.90
CA TRP A 14 16.25 -3.50 -2.48
C TRP A 14 15.50 -2.28 -1.94
N ARG A 15 15.63 -2.02 -0.65
CA ARG A 15 15.00 -0.85 -0.03
C ARG A 15 15.49 0.45 -0.66
N GLU A 16 16.79 0.58 -0.88
CA GLU A 16 17.40 1.74 -1.55
C GLU A 16 16.99 1.84 -3.01
N LEU A 17 17.04 0.73 -3.74
CA LEU A 17 16.66 0.69 -5.16
C LEU A 17 15.24 1.17 -5.37
N LEU A 18 14.28 0.60 -4.64
CA LEU A 18 12.88 0.95 -4.77
C LEU A 18 12.62 2.39 -4.33
N SER A 19 13.25 2.81 -3.23
CA SER A 19 13.11 4.17 -2.72
C SER A 19 13.62 5.21 -3.73
N ASP A 20 14.81 5.02 -4.27
CA ASP A 20 15.40 5.94 -5.25
C ASP A 20 14.55 6.01 -6.51
N LEU A 21 14.09 4.87 -7.00
CA LEU A 21 13.29 4.79 -8.20
C LEU A 21 11.99 5.59 -8.06
N LEU A 22 11.32 5.45 -6.94
CA LEU A 22 10.03 6.13 -6.71
C LEU A 22 10.20 7.60 -6.32
N GLN A 23 11.26 7.96 -5.63
CA GLN A 23 11.57 9.37 -5.36
C GLN A 23 11.86 10.14 -6.64
N ARG A 24 12.54 9.52 -7.61
CA ARG A 24 12.77 10.13 -8.92
C ARG A 24 11.49 10.38 -9.70
N GLU A 25 10.46 9.57 -9.46
CA GLU A 25 9.13 9.79 -10.05
C GLU A 25 8.33 10.89 -9.33
N GLY A 26 8.88 11.47 -8.28
CA GLY A 26 8.26 12.57 -7.53
C GLY A 26 7.41 12.15 -6.36
N HIS A 27 7.41 10.87 -5.98
CA HIS A 27 6.63 10.40 -4.83
C HIS A 27 7.29 10.73 -3.50
N HIS A 28 6.48 10.86 -2.46
CA HIS A 28 6.93 10.91 -1.08
C HIS A 28 7.10 9.46 -0.58
N VAL A 29 8.34 9.07 -0.31
CA VAL A 29 8.66 7.69 0.05
C VAL A 29 9.18 7.62 1.48
N LYS A 30 8.60 6.75 2.27
CA LYS A 30 9.13 6.29 3.55
C LYS A 30 9.51 4.83 3.42
N ALA A 31 10.77 4.51 3.65
CA ALA A 31 11.26 3.14 3.59
C ALA A 31 11.66 2.66 4.98
N VAL A 32 11.17 1.49 5.37
CA VAL A 32 11.44 0.88 6.67
C VAL A 32 11.83 -0.58 6.48
N ALA A 33 12.47 -1.16 7.50
CA ALA A 33 13.05 -2.49 7.41
C ALA A 33 12.25 -3.58 8.13
N SER A 34 11.26 -3.23 8.93
CA SER A 34 10.57 -4.19 9.78
C SER A 34 9.07 -3.93 9.88
N LEU A 35 8.34 -4.97 10.29
CA LEU A 35 6.91 -4.87 10.57
C LEU A 35 6.61 -3.81 11.63
N GLN A 36 7.40 -3.76 12.69
CA GLN A 36 7.17 -2.81 13.79
C GLN A 36 7.36 -1.37 13.32
N ASP A 37 8.42 -1.10 12.55
CA ASP A 37 8.66 0.24 12.01
C ASP A 37 7.55 0.67 11.06
N ALA A 38 7.03 -0.26 10.28
CA ALA A 38 5.89 0.00 9.40
C ALA A 38 4.64 0.37 10.20
N ARG A 39 4.35 -0.37 11.25
CA ARG A 39 3.20 -0.08 12.14
C ARG A 39 3.34 1.28 12.81
N ASN A 40 4.53 1.60 13.29
CA ASN A 40 4.80 2.91 13.91
C ASN A 40 4.55 4.06 12.92
N TYR A 41 5.07 3.91 11.70
CA TYR A 41 4.87 4.93 10.66
C TYR A 41 3.40 5.09 10.29
N MET A 42 2.68 3.98 10.12
CA MET A 42 1.27 4.02 9.75
C MET A 42 0.40 4.62 10.86
N ALA A 43 0.76 4.40 12.13
CA ALA A 43 0.02 4.98 13.26
C ALA A 43 0.07 6.51 13.27
N GLU A 44 1.14 7.10 12.72
CA GLU A 44 1.36 8.56 12.68
C GLU A 44 1.00 9.17 11.32
N THR A 45 0.61 8.37 10.35
CA THR A 45 0.44 8.80 8.96
C THR A 45 -0.99 8.64 8.50
N LYS A 46 -1.56 9.71 7.95
CA LYS A 46 -2.86 9.68 7.29
C LYS A 46 -2.67 9.69 5.78
N ASP A 47 -3.67 9.24 5.06
CA ASP A 47 -3.74 9.33 3.59
C ASP A 47 -2.57 8.62 2.88
N LEU A 48 -2.17 7.47 3.40
CA LEU A 48 -1.20 6.63 2.73
C LEU A 48 -1.82 6.04 1.46
N ASP A 49 -1.19 6.31 0.32
CA ASP A 49 -1.71 5.84 -0.97
C ASP A 49 -1.35 4.40 -1.27
N LEU A 50 -0.11 4.03 -0.97
CA LEU A 50 0.43 2.75 -1.38
C LEU A 50 1.41 2.22 -0.34
N ALA A 51 1.31 0.93 -0.04
CA ALA A 51 2.31 0.19 0.71
C ALA A 51 2.92 -0.88 -0.20
N ILE A 52 4.24 -0.89 -0.29
CA ILE A 52 5.00 -1.88 -1.04
C ILE A 52 5.67 -2.79 -0.04
N LEU A 53 5.30 -4.07 -0.04
CA LEU A 53 5.63 -5.01 1.02
C LEU A 53 6.36 -6.24 0.48
N ASP A 54 7.41 -6.66 1.18
CA ASP A 54 7.96 -8.00 1.01
C ASP A 54 7.19 -8.97 1.92
N ILE A 55 6.99 -10.21 1.47
CA ILE A 55 6.32 -11.24 2.27
C ILE A 55 7.16 -11.58 3.50
N ARG A 56 8.45 -11.82 3.28
CA ARG A 56 9.37 -12.22 4.33
C ARG A 56 10.20 -11.03 4.77
N LEU A 57 9.90 -10.49 5.95
CA LEU A 57 10.61 -9.33 6.52
C LEU A 57 11.74 -9.75 7.48
N VAL A 58 11.96 -11.04 7.66
CA VAL A 58 13.15 -11.60 8.31
C VAL A 58 13.70 -12.67 7.36
N GLU A 59 14.69 -12.29 6.54
CA GLU A 59 15.22 -13.14 5.46
C GLU A 59 15.76 -14.48 5.95
N THR A 60 16.29 -14.51 7.16
CA THR A 60 16.86 -15.74 7.74
C THR A 60 15.79 -16.70 8.28
N ASP A 61 14.56 -16.26 8.39
CA ASP A 61 13.43 -17.07 8.88
C ASP A 61 12.52 -17.46 7.71
N LYS A 62 12.64 -18.70 7.26
CA LYS A 62 11.87 -19.23 6.13
C LYS A 62 10.36 -19.31 6.38
N THR A 63 9.95 -19.23 7.65
CA THR A 63 8.52 -19.26 8.03
C THR A 63 7.91 -17.87 8.20
N ASN A 64 8.73 -16.82 8.06
CA ASN A 64 8.27 -15.45 8.26
C ASN A 64 7.31 -15.01 7.16
N GLU A 65 6.14 -14.53 7.56
CA GLU A 65 5.12 -13.98 6.67
C GLU A 65 4.64 -12.60 7.16
N ASP A 66 5.54 -11.80 7.72
CA ASP A 66 5.20 -10.48 8.27
C ASP A 66 4.57 -9.56 7.24
N GLY A 67 5.00 -9.64 5.98
CA GLY A 67 4.40 -8.86 4.89
C GLY A 67 2.93 -9.21 4.68
N MET A 68 2.57 -10.49 4.78
CA MET A 68 1.18 -10.92 4.66
C MET A 68 0.33 -10.43 5.83
N ARG A 69 0.88 -10.45 7.05
CA ARG A 69 0.20 -9.91 8.23
C ARG A 69 -0.07 -8.41 8.07
N LEU A 70 0.93 -7.68 7.63
CA LEU A 70 0.79 -6.24 7.44
C LEU A 70 -0.25 -5.92 6.36
N MET A 71 -0.26 -6.70 5.28
CA MET A 71 -1.26 -6.53 4.22
C MET A 71 -2.68 -6.74 4.76
N ALA A 72 -2.88 -7.77 5.58
CA ALA A 72 -4.17 -8.02 6.22
C ALA A 72 -4.60 -6.86 7.10
N GLU A 73 -3.68 -6.30 7.90
CA GLU A 73 -3.95 -5.13 8.74
C GLU A 73 -4.34 -3.90 7.90
N ILE A 74 -3.64 -3.67 6.80
CA ILE A 74 -3.94 -2.56 5.90
C ILE A 74 -5.34 -2.72 5.30
N ARG A 75 -5.69 -3.90 4.83
CA ARG A 75 -7.01 -4.15 4.26
C ARG A 75 -8.13 -3.96 5.28
N GLN A 76 -7.88 -4.31 6.53
CA GLN A 76 -8.87 -4.21 7.61
C GLN A 76 -9.08 -2.75 8.07
N HIS A 77 -8.02 -1.95 8.14
CA HIS A 77 -8.05 -0.63 8.78
C HIS A 77 -7.84 0.56 7.81
N ARG A 78 -7.42 0.30 6.58
CA ARG A 78 -7.06 1.35 5.60
C ARG A 78 -7.54 0.96 4.20
N SER A 79 -8.85 1.00 3.99
CA SER A 79 -9.47 0.50 2.75
C SER A 79 -9.01 1.20 1.48
N SER A 80 -8.59 2.48 1.57
CA SER A 80 -8.13 3.23 0.41
C SER A 80 -6.66 3.03 0.07
N THR A 81 -5.85 2.53 1.02
CA THR A 81 -4.43 2.25 0.76
C THR A 81 -4.30 1.02 -0.13
N ARG A 82 -3.62 1.15 -1.26
CA ARG A 82 -3.33 0.02 -2.14
C ARG A 82 -2.08 -0.71 -1.65
N VAL A 83 -1.98 -2.01 -1.95
CA VAL A 83 -0.84 -2.83 -1.56
C VAL A 83 -0.25 -3.50 -2.78
N ILE A 84 1.05 -3.34 -2.97
CA ILE A 84 1.85 -4.08 -3.94
C ILE A 84 2.83 -4.98 -3.18
N MET A 85 2.84 -6.26 -3.52
CA MET A 85 3.82 -7.20 -2.98
C MET A 85 5.02 -7.29 -3.92
N ILE A 86 6.23 -7.29 -3.34
CA ILE A 86 7.45 -7.53 -4.10
C ILE A 86 8.35 -8.46 -3.28
N THR A 87 8.65 -9.65 -3.80
CA THR A 87 9.33 -10.67 -3.00
C THR A 87 10.17 -11.61 -3.85
N GLY A 88 11.27 -12.10 -3.26
CA GLY A 88 12.08 -13.19 -3.79
C GLY A 88 11.58 -14.56 -3.35
N HIS A 89 10.54 -14.61 -2.51
CA HIS A 89 10.05 -15.84 -1.89
C HIS A 89 8.61 -16.18 -2.29
N GLY A 90 8.12 -15.53 -3.36
CA GLY A 90 6.75 -15.75 -3.82
C GLY A 90 6.58 -17.07 -4.55
N THR A 91 5.60 -17.85 -4.12
CA THR A 91 5.11 -19.01 -4.86
C THR A 91 3.78 -18.64 -5.53
N MET A 92 3.31 -19.50 -6.44
CA MET A 92 1.98 -19.31 -7.04
C MET A 92 0.90 -19.30 -5.95
N GLN A 93 1.07 -20.11 -4.92
CA GLN A 93 0.10 -20.18 -3.81
C GLN A 93 0.07 -18.88 -3.00
N THR A 94 1.24 -18.32 -2.67
CA THR A 94 1.30 -17.03 -1.94
C THR A 94 0.76 -15.89 -2.79
N GLN A 95 1.01 -15.91 -4.09
CA GLN A 95 0.46 -14.92 -5.00
C GLN A 95 -1.07 -14.98 -5.04
N ARG A 96 -1.65 -16.19 -5.10
CA ARG A 96 -3.10 -16.37 -5.06
C ARG A 96 -3.70 -15.85 -3.75
N ARG A 97 -3.06 -16.15 -2.61
CA ARG A 97 -3.51 -15.63 -1.31
C ARG A 97 -3.50 -14.10 -1.29
N ALA A 98 -2.42 -13.49 -1.79
CA ALA A 98 -2.29 -12.04 -1.83
C ALA A 98 -3.45 -11.40 -2.60
N PHE A 99 -3.81 -11.94 -3.76
CA PHE A 99 -4.90 -11.37 -4.56
C PHE A 99 -6.29 -11.74 -4.04
N ARG A 100 -6.51 -13.00 -3.68
CA ARG A 100 -7.87 -13.47 -3.33
C ARG A 100 -8.28 -13.11 -1.91
N GLU A 101 -7.39 -13.31 -0.95
CA GLU A 101 -7.74 -13.09 0.46
C GLU A 101 -7.50 -11.65 0.90
N PHE A 102 -6.46 -11.00 0.39
CA PHE A 102 -6.04 -9.69 0.84
C PHE A 102 -6.16 -8.59 -0.20
N GLN A 103 -6.59 -8.93 -1.41
CA GLN A 103 -6.85 -7.97 -2.49
C GLN A 103 -5.64 -7.10 -2.82
N ALA A 104 -4.46 -7.72 -2.93
CA ALA A 104 -3.28 -7.01 -3.40
C ALA A 104 -3.55 -6.36 -4.75
N PHE A 105 -3.05 -5.14 -4.94
CA PHE A 105 -3.20 -4.44 -6.22
C PHE A 105 -2.33 -5.08 -7.29
N ASP A 106 -1.09 -5.45 -6.92
CA ASP A 106 -0.18 -6.11 -7.82
C ASP A 106 0.85 -6.95 -7.05
N PHE A 107 1.59 -7.79 -7.77
CA PHE A 107 2.56 -8.70 -7.19
C PHE A 107 3.75 -8.84 -8.14
N PHE A 108 4.95 -8.48 -7.67
CA PHE A 108 6.19 -8.56 -8.44
C PHE A 108 7.15 -9.55 -7.80
N ARG A 109 7.82 -10.33 -8.65
CA ARG A 109 8.86 -11.25 -8.22
C ARG A 109 10.22 -10.59 -8.43
N LYS A 110 11.08 -10.60 -7.41
CA LYS A 110 12.38 -9.95 -7.47
C LYS A 110 13.26 -10.47 -8.62
N GLU A 111 13.21 -11.76 -8.88
CA GLU A 111 14.00 -12.38 -9.96
C GLU A 111 13.54 -12.00 -11.37
N GLN A 112 12.36 -11.44 -11.49
CA GLN A 112 11.79 -10.99 -12.76
C GLN A 112 11.48 -9.50 -12.74
N PHE A 113 12.17 -8.75 -11.90
CA PHE A 113 11.89 -7.33 -11.69
C PHE A 113 12.17 -6.52 -12.96
N ASP A 114 11.17 -5.80 -13.41
CA ASP A 114 11.23 -4.84 -14.50
C ASP A 114 10.83 -3.47 -13.95
N SER A 115 11.73 -2.52 -13.98
CA SER A 115 11.51 -1.20 -13.39
C SER A 115 10.39 -0.42 -14.06
N GLU A 116 10.20 -0.61 -15.36
CA GLU A 116 9.14 0.08 -16.12
C GLU A 116 7.76 -0.44 -15.73
N GLU A 117 7.59 -1.77 -15.68
CA GLU A 117 6.33 -2.38 -15.23
C GLU A 117 6.02 -2.00 -13.79
N PHE A 118 7.04 -1.97 -12.94
CA PHE A 118 6.89 -1.60 -11.55
C PHE A 118 6.42 -0.15 -11.41
N ARG A 119 7.07 0.78 -12.10
CA ARG A 119 6.68 2.21 -12.07
C ARG A 119 5.25 2.40 -12.56
N GLN A 120 4.88 1.69 -13.61
CA GLN A 120 3.51 1.76 -14.14
C GLN A 120 2.49 1.24 -13.11
N GLY A 121 2.77 0.11 -12.47
CA GLY A 121 1.92 -0.44 -11.43
C GLY A 121 1.76 0.49 -10.23
N VAL A 122 2.86 1.12 -9.81
CA VAL A 122 2.85 2.11 -8.72
C VAL A 122 2.00 3.32 -9.10
N HIS A 123 2.17 3.85 -10.31
CA HIS A 123 1.40 4.99 -10.79
C HIS A 123 -0.11 4.70 -10.76
N GLU A 124 -0.51 3.55 -11.27
CA GLU A 124 -1.92 3.13 -11.28
C GLU A 124 -2.47 2.96 -9.87
N ALA A 125 -1.70 2.34 -8.97
CA ALA A 125 -2.11 2.14 -7.58
C ALA A 125 -2.32 3.47 -6.85
N VAL A 126 -1.38 4.40 -6.99
CA VAL A 126 -1.44 5.73 -6.38
C VAL A 126 -2.66 6.50 -6.90
N GLU A 127 -2.87 6.47 -8.21
CA GLU A 127 -4.01 7.15 -8.82
C GLU A 127 -5.34 6.61 -8.32
N GLN A 128 -5.50 5.29 -8.25
CA GLN A 128 -6.72 4.67 -7.75
C GLN A 128 -6.95 4.97 -6.27
N ALA A 129 -5.90 4.94 -5.45
CA ALA A 129 -6.00 5.27 -4.02
C ALA A 129 -6.49 6.71 -3.83
N ALA A 130 -5.94 7.65 -4.58
CA ALA A 130 -6.33 9.05 -4.52
C ALA A 130 -7.78 9.25 -4.96
N GLN A 131 -8.21 8.58 -6.02
CA GLN A 131 -9.59 8.63 -6.50
C GLN A 131 -10.56 8.07 -5.47
N GLU A 132 -10.23 6.96 -4.83
CA GLU A 132 -11.08 6.36 -3.80
C GLU A 132 -11.25 7.28 -2.60
N ARG A 133 -10.16 7.90 -2.12
CA ARG A 133 -10.26 8.87 -1.03
C ARG A 133 -11.13 10.06 -1.38
N LYS A 134 -10.99 10.58 -2.61
CA LYS A 134 -11.81 11.68 -3.11
C LYS A 134 -13.29 11.31 -3.13
N ALA A 135 -13.62 10.11 -3.62
CA ALA A 135 -14.99 9.62 -3.66
C ALA A 135 -15.60 9.48 -2.26
N HIS A 136 -14.83 8.98 -1.28
CA HIS A 136 -15.27 8.92 0.11
C HIS A 136 -15.55 10.30 0.69
N THR A 137 -14.67 11.26 0.48
CA THR A 137 -14.84 12.63 0.94
C THR A 137 -16.10 13.27 0.35
N GLU A 138 -16.32 13.11 -0.94
CA GLU A 138 -17.51 13.63 -1.62
C GLU A 138 -18.79 12.99 -1.08
N ASN A 139 -18.79 11.67 -0.85
CA ASN A 139 -19.93 10.96 -0.29
C ASN A 139 -20.24 11.44 1.13
N ASP A 140 -19.25 11.62 1.97
CA ASP A 140 -19.40 12.12 3.33
C ASP A 140 -19.97 13.54 3.32
N TYR A 141 -19.47 14.40 2.44
CA TYR A 141 -20.00 15.75 2.26
C TYR A 141 -21.47 15.72 1.85
N MET A 142 -21.83 14.90 0.88
CA MET A 142 -23.20 14.80 0.39
C MET A 142 -24.16 14.27 1.46
N ARG A 143 -23.71 13.32 2.28
CA ARG A 143 -24.52 12.81 3.41
C ARG A 143 -24.79 13.90 4.43
N SER A 144 -23.75 14.64 4.82
CA SER A 144 -23.88 15.76 5.77
C SER A 144 -24.80 16.83 5.22
N HIS A 145 -24.66 17.19 3.95
CA HIS A 145 -25.52 18.19 3.30
C HIS A 145 -26.99 17.75 3.27
N ARG A 146 -27.27 16.50 2.94
CA ARG A 146 -28.63 15.95 2.95
C ARG A 146 -29.23 15.98 4.34
N TYR A 147 -28.46 15.66 5.35
CA TYR A 147 -28.91 15.70 6.74
C TYR A 147 -29.29 17.12 7.16
N GLU A 148 -28.44 18.09 6.85
CA GLU A 148 -28.72 19.51 7.13
C GLU A 148 -29.99 19.97 6.43
N MET A 149 -30.18 19.62 5.17
CA MET A 149 -31.37 19.98 4.40
C MET A 149 -32.62 19.35 5.02
N TRP A 150 -32.53 18.10 5.47
CA TRP A 150 -33.64 17.42 6.14
C TRP A 150 -33.97 18.13 7.45
N GLN A 151 -32.98 18.51 8.27
CA GLN A 151 -33.21 19.26 9.51
C GLN A 151 -33.92 20.60 9.27
N ARG A 152 -33.51 21.32 8.23
CA ARG A 152 -34.17 22.59 7.86
C ARG A 152 -35.65 22.42 7.53
N LYS A 153 -36.01 21.32 6.90
CA LYS A 153 -37.42 21.01 6.57
C LYS A 153 -38.26 20.67 7.79
N GLN A 154 -37.63 20.21 8.88
CA GLN A 154 -38.30 19.86 10.13
C GLN A 154 -38.53 21.06 11.05
N SER A 155 -37.83 22.13 10.84
CA SER A 155 -38.01 23.39 11.56
C SER A 155 -38.94 24.32 10.77
#